data_faf50d5f2b95140d6b9c1959b65e75c1
#
_entry.id   faf50d5f2b95140d6b9c1959b65e75c1
#
_cell.length_a   1.000
_cell.length_b   1.000
_cell.length_c   1.000
_cell.angle_alpha   90.00
_cell.angle_beta   90.00
_cell.angle_gamma   90.00
#
_symmetry.space_group_name_H-M   'P 1'
#
loop_
_entity.id
_entity.type
_entity.pdbx_description
1 polymer ?
#
loop_
_entity_poly.entity_id
_entity_poly.type
_entity_poly.pdbx_seq_one_letter_code
_entity_poly.pdbx_strand_id
1 'polypeptide(L)'
;MLAETNDLDSILPGVIEIICKTGNLEGLAPDQDFYDAGVTSVMALPILLDLEDRYAVSITDDAFIAARSPKAVAEIILTLRQV
;
A
#
# COMPACT_ATOMS: atom_id res chain seq x y z
N MET A 1 -21.65 6.87 -11.05
CA MET A 1 -21.15 6.63 -10.82
C MET A 1 -20.63 5.87 -10.61
N LEU A 2 -20.26 5.58 -10.68
CA LEU A 2 -19.87 4.95 -10.42
C LEU A 2 -18.94 4.53 -10.04
N ALA A 3 -18.69 4.41 -9.95
CA ALA A 3 -17.95 3.89 -9.08
C ALA A 3 -16.62 3.58 -9.32
N GLU A 4 -15.95 4.13 -9.22
CA GLU A 4 -14.86 3.98 -9.42
C GLU A 4 -13.99 3.42 -8.57
N THR A 5 -13.70 2.31 -8.72
CA THR A 5 -12.86 1.49 -7.95
C THR A 5 -11.38 1.73 -8.15
N ASN A 6 -11.01 2.56 -9.10
CA ASN A 6 -9.61 2.94 -9.30
C ASN A 6 -9.30 4.30 -8.73
N ASP A 7 -10.11 4.73 -7.80
CA ASP A 7 -9.92 5.99 -7.12
C ASP A 7 -8.99 5.79 -5.92
N LEU A 8 -8.16 6.76 -5.64
CA LEU A 8 -7.24 6.71 -4.50
C LEU A 8 -8.00 6.46 -3.20
N ASP A 9 -9.11 7.16 -3.02
CA ASP A 9 -9.91 7.02 -1.81
C ASP A 9 -10.49 5.62 -1.66
N SER A 10 -10.73 4.93 -2.78
CA SER A 10 -11.25 3.57 -2.75
C SER A 10 -10.19 2.55 -2.39
N ILE A 11 -8.96 2.80 -2.77
CA ILE A 11 -7.87 1.85 -2.57
C ILE A 11 -7.21 2.06 -1.21
N LEU A 12 -7.11 3.29 -0.76
CA LEU A 12 -6.32 3.66 0.41
C LEU A 12 -6.70 2.88 1.67
N PRO A 13 -7.99 2.72 2.02
CA PRO A 13 -8.33 1.97 3.23
C PRO A 13 -7.82 0.53 3.21
N GLY A 14 -7.89 -0.13 2.04
CA GLY A 14 -7.38 -1.48 1.90
C GLY A 14 -5.87 -1.55 2.02
N VAL A 15 -5.17 -0.56 1.49
CA VAL A 15 -3.72 -0.48 1.61
C VAL A 15 -3.33 -0.33 3.08
N ILE A 16 -4.00 0.58 3.79
CA ILE A 16 -3.73 0.79 5.20
C ILE A 16 -3.99 -0.49 5.98
N GLU A 17 -5.09 -1.17 5.68
CA GLU A 17 -5.45 -2.41 6.37
C GLU A 17 -4.36 -3.46 6.19
N ILE A 18 -3.87 -3.64 4.99
CA ILE A 18 -2.84 -4.63 4.71
C ILE A 18 -1.55 -4.29 5.45
N ILE A 19 -1.13 -3.03 5.38
CA ILE A 19 0.11 -2.61 6.03
C ILE A 19 0.00 -2.78 7.55
N CYS A 20 -1.12 -2.38 8.13
CA CYS A 20 -1.31 -2.49 9.56
C CYS A 20 -1.37 -3.94 10.03
N LYS A 21 -2.09 -4.77 9.28
CA LYS A 21 -2.24 -6.18 9.64
C LYS A 21 -0.91 -6.91 9.57
N THR A 22 -0.21 -6.80 8.46
CA THR A 22 1.05 -7.51 8.25
C THR A 22 2.17 -6.90 9.07
N GLY A 23 2.16 -5.58 9.21
CA GLY A 23 3.16 -4.86 9.99
C GLY A 23 2.86 -4.80 11.48
N ASN A 24 1.72 -5.36 11.90
CA ASN A 24 1.32 -5.39 13.30
C ASN A 24 1.21 -4.00 13.91
N LEU A 25 0.57 -3.10 13.18
CA LEU A 25 0.33 -1.73 13.64
C LEU A 25 -1.13 -1.57 14.01
N GLU A 26 -1.41 -0.71 14.99
CA GLU A 26 -2.78 -0.47 15.41
C GLU A 26 -3.50 0.54 14.52
N GLY A 27 -2.76 1.37 13.85
CA GLY A 27 -3.34 2.36 12.96
C GLY A 27 -2.27 3.07 12.17
N LEU A 28 -2.67 3.75 11.11
CA LEU A 28 -1.71 4.39 10.25
C LEU A 28 -2.42 5.48 9.45
N ALA A 29 -1.91 6.70 9.49
CA ALA A 29 -2.46 7.79 8.71
C ALA A 29 -2.03 7.64 7.24
N PRO A 30 -2.83 8.16 6.29
CA PRO A 30 -2.51 8.01 4.87
C PRO A 30 -1.13 8.54 4.46
N ASP A 31 -0.69 9.61 5.10
CA ASP A 31 0.60 10.22 4.77
C ASP A 31 1.69 9.93 5.78
N GLN A 32 1.44 9.02 6.70
CA GLN A 32 2.40 8.66 7.73
C GLN A 32 3.44 7.70 7.15
N ASP A 33 4.70 7.92 7.51
CA ASP A 33 5.78 7.02 7.10
C ASP A 33 5.64 5.73 7.90
N PHE A 34 5.32 4.64 7.20
CA PHE A 34 5.07 3.38 7.92
C PHE A 34 6.37 2.74 8.44
N TYR A 35 7.52 3.08 7.88
CA TYR A 35 8.79 2.61 8.45
C TYR A 35 9.03 3.29 9.79
N ASP A 36 8.72 4.58 9.90
CA ASP A 36 8.82 5.28 11.17
C ASP A 36 7.81 4.73 12.18
N ALA A 37 6.69 4.23 11.69
CA ALA A 37 5.65 3.67 12.57
C ALA A 37 5.99 2.28 13.08
N GLY A 38 7.02 1.64 12.53
CA GLY A 38 7.45 0.36 13.03
C GLY A 38 7.57 -0.77 12.01
N VAL A 39 7.23 -0.52 10.75
CA VAL A 39 7.41 -1.53 9.72
C VAL A 39 8.89 -1.70 9.44
N THR A 40 9.37 -2.92 9.50
CA THR A 40 10.78 -3.22 9.22
C THR A 40 10.91 -3.73 7.78
N SER A 41 12.14 -3.79 7.29
CA SER A 41 12.38 -4.32 5.95
C SER A 41 11.99 -5.80 5.84
N VAL A 42 12.03 -6.53 6.95
CA VAL A 42 11.59 -7.93 6.96
C VAL A 42 10.09 -8.03 6.71
N MET A 43 9.32 -7.07 7.27
CA MET A 43 7.87 -7.04 7.08
C MET A 43 7.48 -6.52 5.71
N ALA A 44 8.36 -5.78 5.06
CA ALA A 44 8.03 -5.12 3.79
C ALA A 44 7.69 -6.12 2.70
N LEU A 45 8.42 -7.23 2.62
CA LEU A 45 8.17 -8.21 1.58
C LEU A 45 6.79 -8.86 1.70
N PRO A 46 6.37 -9.35 2.86
CA PRO A 46 5.00 -9.87 2.99
C PRO A 46 3.94 -8.81 2.69
N ILE A 47 4.17 -7.55 3.07
CA ILE A 47 3.23 -6.48 2.75
C ILE A 47 3.13 -6.31 1.25
N LEU A 48 4.26 -6.28 0.56
CA LEU A 48 4.29 -6.13 -0.88
C LEU A 48 3.53 -7.27 -1.57
N LEU A 49 3.77 -8.50 -1.14
CA LEU A 49 3.11 -9.66 -1.73
C LEU A 49 1.60 -9.62 -1.52
N ASP A 50 1.16 -9.21 -0.34
CA ASP A 50 -0.27 -9.10 -0.05
C ASP A 50 -0.92 -8.03 -0.93
N LEU A 51 -0.23 -6.91 -1.14
CA LEU A 51 -0.74 -5.84 -1.98
C LEU A 51 -0.83 -6.29 -3.45
N GLU A 52 0.18 -6.99 -3.92
CA GLU A 52 0.18 -7.50 -5.29
C GLU A 52 -0.96 -8.48 -5.51
N ASP A 53 -1.19 -9.33 -4.53
CA ASP A 53 -2.26 -10.31 -4.62
C ASP A 53 -3.64 -9.64 -4.56
N ARG A 54 -3.82 -8.70 -3.64
CA ARG A 54 -5.10 -8.05 -3.44
C ARG A 54 -5.53 -7.22 -4.64
N TYR A 55 -4.58 -6.51 -5.25
CA TYR A 55 -4.91 -5.57 -6.33
C TYR A 55 -4.50 -6.07 -7.71
N ALA A 56 -3.96 -7.27 -7.79
CA ALA A 56 -3.57 -7.92 -9.06
C ALA A 56 -2.62 -7.03 -9.87
N VAL A 57 -1.58 -6.52 -9.19
CA VAL A 57 -0.56 -5.68 -9.82
C VAL A 57 0.81 -6.24 -9.49
N SER A 58 1.80 -5.82 -10.25
CA SER A 58 3.20 -6.14 -9.95
C SER A 58 3.91 -4.86 -9.59
N ILE A 59 4.43 -4.79 -8.38
CA ILE A 59 5.12 -3.61 -7.87
C ILE A 59 6.60 -3.97 -7.75
N THR A 60 7.46 -3.13 -8.34
CA THR A 60 8.90 -3.40 -8.22
C THR A 60 9.35 -3.10 -6.79
N ASP A 61 10.41 -3.78 -6.38
CA ASP A 61 10.98 -3.56 -5.06
C ASP A 61 11.41 -2.10 -4.89
N ASP A 62 12.03 -1.54 -5.92
CA ASP A 62 12.51 -0.16 -5.87
C ASP A 62 11.36 0.82 -5.66
N ALA A 63 10.25 0.61 -6.36
CA ALA A 63 9.09 1.47 -6.22
C ALA A 63 8.50 1.37 -4.83
N PHE A 64 8.40 0.15 -4.31
CA PHE A 64 7.83 -0.06 -2.99
C PHE A 64 8.71 0.55 -1.90
N ILE A 65 10.03 0.37 -2.00
CA ILE A 65 10.96 0.91 -1.02
C ILE A 65 10.90 2.44 -1.00
N ALA A 66 10.73 3.05 -2.17
CA ALA A 66 10.64 4.50 -2.25
C ALA A 66 9.32 5.03 -1.71
N ALA A 67 8.27 4.22 -1.71
CA ALA A 67 6.96 4.63 -1.23
C ALA A 67 6.90 4.38 0.28
N ARG A 68 6.91 5.44 1.06
CA ARG A 68 7.03 5.32 2.50
C ARG A 68 5.73 5.58 3.25
N SER A 69 4.64 5.83 2.54
CA SER A 69 3.35 6.06 3.16
C SER A 69 2.27 5.27 2.44
N PRO A 70 1.15 4.99 3.10
CA PRO A 70 0.05 4.29 2.44
C PRO A 70 -0.42 5.03 1.19
N LYS A 71 -0.45 6.34 1.24
CA LYS A 71 -0.88 7.13 0.08
C LYS A 71 0.06 6.93 -1.10
N ALA A 72 1.38 6.94 -0.86
CA ALA A 72 2.35 6.72 -1.93
C ALA A 72 2.20 5.34 -2.53
N VAL A 73 1.98 4.33 -1.70
CA VAL A 73 1.75 2.96 -2.18
C VAL A 73 0.46 2.90 -3.00
N ALA A 74 -0.61 3.53 -2.51
CA ALA A 74 -1.88 3.52 -3.23
C ALA A 74 -1.75 4.21 -4.58
N GLU A 75 -0.95 5.25 -4.68
CA GLU A 75 -0.73 5.95 -5.95
C GLU A 75 -0.02 5.05 -6.95
N ILE A 76 0.94 4.24 -6.49
CA ILE A 76 1.61 3.28 -7.35
C ILE A 76 0.60 2.26 -7.88
N ILE A 77 -0.24 1.75 -7.02
CA ILE A 77 -1.25 0.77 -7.41
C ILE A 77 -2.20 1.35 -8.45
N LEU A 78 -2.65 2.59 -8.22
CA LEU A 78 -3.53 3.25 -9.17
C LEU A 78 -2.88 3.39 -10.53
N THR A 79 -1.63 3.81 -10.56
CA THR A 79 -0.88 3.98 -11.80
C THR A 79 -0.80 2.66 -12.56
N LEU A 80 -0.49 1.58 -11.86
CA LEU A 80 -0.36 0.27 -12.48
C LEU A 80 -1.69 -0.25 -13.00
N ARG A 81 -2.78 0.06 -12.32
CA ARG A 81 -4.09 -0.45 -12.71
C ARG A 81 -4.72 0.33 -13.86
N GLN A 82 -4.17 1.48 -14.17
CA GLN A 82 -4.69 2.30 -15.28
C GLN A 82 -4.11 1.93 -16.62
N VAL A 83 -3.18 1.02 -16.66
CA VAL A 83 -2.53 0.63 -17.92
C VAL A 83 -3.36 -0.36 -18.72
#